data_1d896973201e9023bfdf977865ea80b7
#
_entry.id   1d896973201e9023bfdf977865ea80b7
#
_cell.length_a   1.000
_cell.length_b   1.000
_cell.length_c   1.000
_cell.angle_alpha   90.00
_cell.angle_beta   90.00
_cell.angle_gamma   90.00
#
_symmetry.space_group_name_H-M   'P 1'
#
loop_
_entity.id
_entity.type
_entity.pdbx_description
1 polymer ?
#
loop_
_entity_poly.entity_id
_entity_poly.type
_entity_poly.pdbx_seq_one_letter_code
_entity_poly.pdbx_strand_id
1 'polypeptide(L)'
;MIRVFADTFYWVALIHRKDASHKAVMEWSRNAGPMRIVTTDEVLTEVLAFCSSDEGLRSDAAKIVRGILTGQAVRVMPQSHEGFLRGLILYEARPDKGYSLTDCISMETMRQEGLTQVLTNDRHFEQEGFNALFRQI
;
A
#
# COMPACT_ATOMS: atom_id res chain seq x y z
N MET A 1 -1.02 -8.40 -18.27
CA MET A 1 -0.85 -8.47 -16.81
C MET A 1 -0.98 -7.07 -16.22
N ILE A 2 -1.88 -6.90 -15.25
CA ILE A 2 -2.11 -5.63 -14.57
C ILE A 2 -0.91 -5.28 -13.66
N ARG A 3 -0.53 -4.01 -13.62
CA ARG A 3 0.51 -3.48 -12.72
C ARG A 3 -0.15 -2.53 -11.73
N VAL A 4 0.04 -2.79 -10.45
CA VAL A 4 -0.64 -2.04 -9.39
C VAL A 4 0.31 -1.73 -8.24
N PHE A 5 0.03 -0.64 -7.54
CA PHE A 5 0.68 -0.32 -6.27
C PHE A 5 -0.21 -0.81 -5.13
N ALA A 6 0.36 -1.42 -4.11
CA ALA A 6 -0.39 -1.87 -2.94
C ALA A 6 -0.11 -0.94 -1.76
N ASP A 7 -1.17 -0.30 -1.27
CA ASP A 7 -1.17 0.56 -0.10
C ASP A 7 -1.41 -0.28 1.17
N THR A 8 -1.22 0.32 2.31
CA THR A 8 -1.42 -0.27 3.63
C THR A 8 -2.79 -0.96 3.76
N PHE A 9 -3.85 -0.31 3.26
CA PHE A 9 -5.21 -0.86 3.26
C PHE A 9 -5.25 -2.30 2.72
N TYR A 10 -4.61 -2.54 1.60
CA TYR A 10 -4.63 -3.84 0.93
C TYR A 10 -4.01 -4.94 1.80
N TRP A 11 -2.83 -4.67 2.32
CA TRP A 11 -2.11 -5.64 3.15
C TRP A 11 -2.83 -5.93 4.45
N VAL A 12 -3.32 -4.89 5.12
CA VAL A 12 -4.09 -5.06 6.37
C VAL A 12 -5.35 -5.87 6.12
N ALA A 13 -6.08 -5.59 5.04
CA ALA A 13 -7.28 -6.34 4.70
C ALA A 13 -6.98 -7.82 4.43
N LEU A 14 -5.84 -8.13 3.82
CA LEU A 14 -5.44 -9.53 3.62
C LEU A 14 -5.03 -10.23 4.91
N ILE A 15 -4.27 -9.54 5.77
CA ILE A 15 -3.68 -10.12 6.99
C ILE A 15 -4.73 -10.27 8.09
N HIS A 16 -5.53 -9.25 8.30
CA HIS A 16 -6.46 -9.16 9.43
C HIS A 16 -7.82 -9.72 9.04
N ARG A 17 -8.08 -10.98 9.39
CA ARG A 17 -9.30 -11.70 9.01
C ARG A 17 -10.58 -11.04 9.50
N LYS A 18 -10.51 -10.27 10.58
CA LYS A 18 -11.66 -9.55 11.15
C LYS A 18 -11.84 -8.16 10.55
N ASP A 19 -10.95 -7.73 9.66
CA ASP A 19 -11.11 -6.46 8.97
C ASP A 19 -12.38 -6.49 8.11
N ALA A 20 -13.15 -5.40 8.15
CA ALA A 20 -14.42 -5.31 7.42
C ALA A 20 -14.27 -5.53 5.92
N SER A 21 -13.09 -5.24 5.36
CA SER A 21 -12.81 -5.38 3.93
C SER A 21 -12.12 -6.69 3.57
N HIS A 22 -11.83 -7.56 4.55
CA HIS A 22 -11.06 -8.79 4.31
C HIS A 22 -11.66 -9.67 3.22
N LYS A 23 -12.95 -9.98 3.36
CA LYS A 23 -13.64 -10.89 2.43
C LYS A 23 -13.64 -10.33 1.00
N ALA A 24 -13.99 -9.06 0.85
CA ALA A 24 -14.07 -8.41 -0.46
C ALA A 24 -12.70 -8.32 -1.14
N VAL A 25 -11.65 -8.00 -0.38
CA VAL A 25 -10.29 -7.90 -0.91
C VAL A 25 -9.75 -9.28 -1.29
N MET A 26 -10.00 -10.29 -0.46
CA MET A 26 -9.60 -11.67 -0.77
C MET A 26 -10.26 -12.17 -2.05
N GLU A 27 -11.55 -11.93 -2.18
CA GLU A 27 -12.32 -12.33 -3.37
C GLU A 27 -11.82 -11.60 -4.61
N TRP A 28 -11.62 -10.29 -4.52
CA TRP A 28 -11.04 -9.52 -5.63
C TRP A 28 -9.69 -10.07 -6.05
N SER A 29 -8.82 -10.35 -5.08
CA SER A 29 -7.46 -10.85 -5.35
C SER A 29 -7.46 -12.20 -6.06
N ARG A 30 -8.39 -13.08 -5.68
CA ARG A 30 -8.54 -14.38 -6.36
C ARG A 30 -9.01 -14.24 -7.80
N ASN A 31 -9.86 -13.25 -8.06
CA ASN A 31 -10.48 -13.07 -9.38
C ASN A 31 -9.68 -12.16 -10.31
N ALA A 32 -8.71 -11.41 -9.78
CA ALA A 32 -7.95 -10.44 -10.56
C ALA A 32 -7.02 -11.06 -11.60
N GLY A 33 -6.69 -12.33 -11.43
CA GLY A 33 -5.70 -12.99 -12.29
C GLY A 33 -4.28 -12.51 -11.98
N PRO A 34 -3.34 -12.82 -12.88
CA PRO A 34 -1.94 -12.44 -12.67
C PRO A 34 -1.78 -10.92 -12.61
N MET A 35 -1.00 -10.43 -11.64
CA MET A 35 -0.69 -9.00 -11.53
C MET A 35 0.71 -8.81 -10.97
N ARG A 36 1.30 -7.67 -11.31
CA ARG A 36 2.57 -7.23 -10.75
C ARG A 36 2.28 -6.18 -9.68
N ILE A 37 2.62 -6.51 -8.45
CA ILE A 37 2.39 -5.64 -7.31
C ILE A 37 3.70 -4.95 -6.95
N VAL A 38 3.62 -3.63 -6.76
CA VAL A 38 4.70 -2.81 -6.23
C VAL A 38 4.25 -2.22 -4.90
N THR A 39 5.12 -2.20 -3.92
CA THR A 39 4.89 -1.53 -2.65
C THR A 39 6.21 -0.91 -2.18
N THR A 40 6.22 -0.36 -0.97
CA THR A 40 7.42 0.29 -0.41
C THR A 40 7.70 -0.23 0.99
N ASP A 41 8.95 -0.05 1.46
CA ASP A 41 9.30 -0.29 2.86
C ASP A 41 8.42 0.56 3.80
N GLU A 42 8.12 1.80 3.43
CA GLU A 42 7.29 2.69 4.25
C GLU A 42 5.87 2.15 4.44
N VAL A 43 5.26 1.61 3.37
CA VAL A 43 3.95 0.95 3.47
C VAL A 43 4.04 -0.25 4.41
N LEU A 44 5.06 -1.09 4.28
CA LEU A 44 5.23 -2.25 5.14
C LEU A 44 5.46 -1.85 6.61
N THR A 45 6.18 -0.76 6.85
CA THR A 45 6.33 -0.18 8.19
C THR A 45 4.97 0.21 8.77
N GLU A 46 4.13 0.85 7.98
CA GLU A 46 2.79 1.27 8.41
C GLU A 46 1.89 0.04 8.69
N VAL A 47 1.97 -1.01 7.87
CA VAL A 47 1.27 -2.28 8.08
C VAL A 47 1.66 -2.89 9.44
N LEU A 48 2.96 -2.97 9.70
CA LEU A 48 3.46 -3.54 10.97
C LEU A 48 3.07 -2.68 12.17
N ALA A 49 3.03 -1.36 12.01
CA ALA A 49 2.57 -0.46 13.05
C ALA A 49 1.08 -0.69 13.37
N PHE A 50 0.26 -0.82 12.33
CA PHE A 50 -1.18 -1.10 12.49
C PHE A 50 -1.43 -2.42 13.24
N CYS A 51 -0.62 -3.44 12.97
CA CYS A 51 -0.79 -4.77 13.54
C CYS A 51 -0.04 -4.97 14.86
N SER A 52 0.58 -3.95 15.42
CA SER A 52 1.57 -4.10 16.49
C SER A 52 1.00 -4.44 17.86
N SER A 53 -0.24 -4.02 18.16
CA SER A 53 -0.79 -4.09 19.53
C SER A 53 -1.50 -5.40 19.84
N ASP A 54 -1.76 -6.26 18.87
CA ASP A 54 -2.35 -7.59 19.08
C ASP A 54 -1.28 -8.63 18.76
N GLU A 55 -0.99 -9.51 19.73
CA GLU A 55 0.12 -10.47 19.62
C GLU A 55 -0.02 -11.40 18.43
N GLY A 56 -1.20 -11.96 18.21
CA GLY A 56 -1.45 -12.87 17.09
C GLY A 56 -1.37 -12.16 15.74
N LEU A 57 -1.97 -10.97 15.63
CA LEU A 57 -1.95 -10.18 14.43
C LEU A 57 -0.53 -9.68 14.12
N ARG A 58 0.21 -9.29 15.15
CA ARG A 58 1.62 -8.89 15.03
C ARG A 58 2.47 -10.02 14.44
N SER A 59 2.29 -11.25 14.94
CA SER A 59 3.00 -12.42 14.45
C SER A 59 2.65 -12.72 12.98
N ASP A 60 1.37 -12.70 12.65
CA ASP A 60 0.91 -12.96 11.28
C ASP A 60 1.46 -11.91 10.30
N ALA A 61 1.42 -10.63 10.70
CA ALA A 61 1.94 -9.55 9.88
C ALA A 61 3.43 -9.70 9.62
N ALA A 62 4.21 -10.04 10.65
CA ALA A 62 5.66 -10.25 10.51
C ALA A 62 5.96 -11.38 9.52
N LYS A 63 5.23 -12.50 9.60
CA LYS A 63 5.41 -13.62 8.68
C LYS A 63 5.09 -13.24 7.23
N ILE A 64 4.01 -12.49 7.05
CA ILE A 64 3.59 -12.07 5.70
C ILE A 64 4.60 -11.10 5.12
N VAL A 65 5.07 -10.11 5.89
CA VAL A 65 6.09 -9.18 5.45
C VAL A 65 7.39 -9.91 5.07
N ARG A 66 7.82 -10.88 5.87
CA ARG A 66 8.98 -11.72 5.52
C ARG A 66 8.77 -12.44 4.18
N GLY A 67 7.58 -12.99 3.98
CA GLY A 67 7.24 -13.66 2.72
C GLY A 67 7.26 -12.71 1.51
N ILE A 68 6.76 -11.49 1.69
CA ILE A 68 6.80 -10.47 0.66
C ILE A 68 8.26 -10.14 0.30
N LEU A 69 9.12 -9.93 1.30
CA LEU A 69 10.50 -9.53 1.09
C LEU A 69 11.37 -10.63 0.46
N THR A 70 11.08 -11.89 0.78
CA THR A 70 11.87 -13.03 0.26
C THR A 70 11.31 -13.62 -1.03
N GLY A 71 10.05 -13.32 -1.35
CA GLY A 71 9.41 -13.80 -2.58
C GLY A 71 9.71 -12.92 -3.78
N GLN A 72 9.17 -13.33 -4.94
CA GLN A 72 9.35 -12.60 -6.19
C GLN A 72 8.04 -12.04 -6.75
N ALA A 73 6.92 -12.28 -6.05
CA ALA A 73 5.60 -11.85 -6.51
C ALA A 73 5.36 -10.34 -6.33
N VAL A 74 6.01 -9.73 -5.34
CA VAL A 74 5.86 -8.32 -5.01
C VAL A 74 7.22 -7.64 -5.09
N ARG A 75 7.28 -6.53 -5.82
CA ARG A 75 8.47 -5.70 -5.86
C ARG A 75 8.39 -4.66 -4.75
N VAL A 76 9.30 -4.73 -3.79
CA VAL A 76 9.37 -3.78 -2.68
C VAL A 76 10.42 -2.74 -3.00
N MET A 77 10.00 -1.49 -3.14
CA MET A 77 10.93 -0.37 -3.33
C MET A 77 11.54 -0.02 -1.98
N PRO A 78 12.87 -0.08 -1.85
CA PRO A 78 13.51 0.19 -0.58
C PRO A 78 13.38 1.66 -0.19
N GLN A 79 13.25 1.90 1.12
CA GLN A 79 13.27 3.26 1.64
C GLN A 79 14.61 3.93 1.32
N SER A 80 14.56 5.24 1.11
CA SER A 80 15.76 6.02 0.85
C SER A 80 15.54 7.45 1.35
N HIS A 81 16.63 8.13 1.65
CA HIS A 81 16.54 9.54 2.03
C HIS A 81 16.01 10.39 0.87
N GLU A 82 16.39 10.07 -0.36
CA GLU A 82 15.87 10.75 -1.55
C GLU A 82 14.37 10.59 -1.68
N GLY A 83 13.84 9.38 -1.46
CA GLY A 83 12.41 9.12 -1.47
C GLY A 83 11.66 9.87 -0.38
N PHE A 84 12.25 9.95 0.81
CA PHE A 84 11.72 10.75 1.91
C PHE A 84 11.62 12.23 1.49
N LEU A 85 12.67 12.79 0.91
CA LEU A 85 12.67 14.20 0.51
C LEU A 85 11.68 14.48 -0.63
N ARG A 86 11.54 13.58 -1.59
CA ARG A 86 10.53 13.72 -2.65
C ARG A 86 9.11 13.72 -2.07
N GLY A 87 8.85 12.81 -1.14
CA GLY A 87 7.56 12.76 -0.44
C GLY A 87 7.29 14.04 0.35
N LEU A 88 8.31 14.56 1.01
CA LEU A 88 8.21 15.81 1.77
C LEU A 88 7.84 17.00 0.86
N ILE A 89 8.41 17.07 -0.32
CA ILE A 89 8.09 18.12 -1.30
C ILE A 89 6.59 18.07 -1.66
N LEU A 90 6.05 16.89 -1.93
CA LEU A 90 4.61 16.75 -2.21
C LEU A 90 3.77 17.09 -0.99
N TYR A 91 4.17 16.64 0.19
CA TYR A 91 3.50 16.95 1.44
C TYR A 91 3.37 18.47 1.64
N GLU A 92 4.46 19.19 1.40
CA GLU A 92 4.48 20.66 1.48
C GLU A 92 3.62 21.31 0.40
N ALA A 93 3.56 20.71 -0.79
CA ALA A 93 2.81 21.25 -1.92
C ALA A 93 1.29 21.04 -1.81
N ARG A 94 0.84 20.17 -0.90
CA ARG A 94 -0.59 19.85 -0.71
C ARG A 94 -1.04 20.10 0.73
N PRO A 95 -0.91 21.32 1.27
CA PRO A 95 -1.19 21.57 2.69
C PRO A 95 -2.66 21.37 3.06
N ASP A 96 -3.55 21.38 2.09
CA ASP A 96 -5.00 21.29 2.31
C ASP A 96 -5.58 19.89 2.10
N LYS A 97 -4.77 18.91 1.67
CA LYS A 97 -5.29 17.60 1.26
C LYS A 97 -5.32 16.55 2.37
N GLY A 98 -4.54 16.72 3.42
CA GLY A 98 -4.49 15.77 4.52
C GLY A 98 -3.72 14.48 4.21
N TYR A 99 -2.92 14.45 3.15
CA TYR A 99 -2.07 13.30 2.84
C TYR A 99 -1.05 13.09 3.98
N SER A 100 -0.86 11.83 4.37
CA SER A 100 0.28 11.49 5.23
C SER A 100 1.57 11.53 4.40
N LEU A 101 2.72 11.57 5.08
CA LEU A 101 3.99 11.46 4.37
C LEU A 101 4.12 10.11 3.67
N THR A 102 3.64 9.04 4.29
CA THR A 102 3.61 7.72 3.65
C THR A 102 2.80 7.75 2.36
N ASP A 103 1.63 8.41 2.36
CA ASP A 103 0.84 8.61 1.14
C ASP A 103 1.65 9.33 0.06
N CYS A 104 2.32 10.41 0.44
CA CYS A 104 3.13 11.20 -0.49
C CYS A 104 4.27 10.39 -1.08
N ILE A 105 4.95 9.60 -0.27
CA ILE A 105 6.02 8.70 -0.73
C ILE A 105 5.46 7.65 -1.69
N SER A 106 4.31 7.08 -1.37
CA SER A 106 3.63 6.11 -2.24
C SER A 106 3.26 6.75 -3.59
N MET A 107 2.68 7.94 -3.58
CA MET A 107 2.28 8.65 -4.81
C MET A 107 3.48 8.98 -5.69
N GLU A 108 4.58 9.44 -5.10
CA GLU A 108 5.81 9.72 -5.85
C GLU A 108 6.45 8.45 -6.40
N THR A 109 6.41 7.36 -5.63
CA THR A 109 6.86 6.05 -6.11
C THR A 109 6.03 5.59 -7.31
N MET A 110 4.71 5.74 -7.23
CA MET A 110 3.83 5.39 -8.35
C MET A 110 4.18 6.19 -9.61
N ARG A 111 4.43 7.48 -9.47
CA ARG A 111 4.82 8.31 -10.62
C ARG A 111 6.12 7.84 -11.24
N GLN A 112 7.12 7.55 -10.42
CA GLN A 112 8.41 7.07 -10.90
C GLN A 112 8.31 5.73 -11.62
N GLU A 113 7.44 4.84 -11.12
CA GLU A 113 7.26 3.50 -11.69
C GLU A 113 6.23 3.48 -12.82
N GLY A 114 5.61 4.62 -13.14
CA GLY A 114 4.59 4.68 -14.18
C GLY A 114 3.31 3.95 -13.83
N LEU A 115 2.97 3.89 -12.55
CA LEU A 115 1.78 3.20 -12.06
C LEU A 115 0.63 4.19 -11.91
N THR A 116 -0.57 3.78 -12.32
CA THR A 116 -1.77 4.60 -12.21
C THR A 116 -2.85 3.97 -11.32
N GLN A 117 -2.76 2.66 -11.07
CA GLN A 117 -3.74 1.93 -10.28
C GLN A 117 -3.18 1.57 -8.91
N VAL A 118 -3.99 1.74 -7.89
CA VAL A 118 -3.58 1.49 -6.50
C VAL A 118 -4.63 0.68 -5.75
N LEU A 119 -4.15 -0.32 -5.02
CA LEU A 119 -4.96 -1.21 -4.18
C LEU A 119 -5.21 -0.50 -2.85
N THR A 120 -6.19 0.38 -2.85
CA THR A 120 -6.60 1.17 -1.68
C THR A 120 -8.06 1.58 -1.79
N ASN A 121 -8.67 1.91 -0.65
CA ASN A 121 -9.97 2.57 -0.61
C ASN A 121 -9.86 4.06 -0.27
N ASP A 122 -8.64 4.60 -0.21
CA ASP A 122 -8.39 5.97 0.23
C ASP A 122 -8.61 6.94 -0.92
N ARG A 123 -9.56 7.88 -0.74
CA ARG A 123 -9.87 8.93 -1.72
C ARG A 123 -8.68 9.86 -2.00
N HIS A 124 -7.69 9.94 -1.10
CA HIS A 124 -6.53 10.79 -1.29
C HIS A 124 -5.80 10.46 -2.59
N PHE A 125 -5.70 9.18 -2.92
CA PHE A 125 -5.07 8.76 -4.18
C PHE A 125 -5.86 9.26 -5.40
N GLU A 126 -7.19 9.23 -5.33
CA GLU A 126 -8.02 9.79 -6.42
C GLU A 126 -7.84 11.29 -6.55
N GLN A 127 -7.72 12.01 -5.45
CA GLN A 127 -7.48 13.45 -5.47
C GLN A 127 -6.18 13.80 -6.17
N GLU A 128 -5.20 12.89 -6.15
CA GLU A 128 -3.91 13.07 -6.80
C GLU A 128 -3.86 12.47 -8.21
N GLY A 129 -5.00 12.00 -8.73
CA GLY A 129 -5.12 11.53 -10.10
C GLY A 129 -4.92 10.04 -10.33
N PHE A 130 -4.79 9.25 -9.26
CA PHE A 130 -4.64 7.80 -9.36
C PHE A 130 -6.00 7.10 -9.31
N ASN A 131 -6.06 5.86 -9.79
CA ASN A 131 -7.27 5.04 -9.76
C ASN A 131 -7.24 4.12 -8.54
N ALA A 132 -8.03 4.44 -7.52
CA ALA A 132 -8.17 3.63 -6.31
C ALA A 132 -9.18 2.51 -6.56
N LEU A 133 -8.71 1.26 -6.54
CA LEU A 133 -9.50 0.11 -6.99
C LEU A 133 -10.57 -0.34 -5.98
N PHE A 134 -10.49 0.10 -4.73
CA PHE A 134 -11.41 -0.34 -3.68
C PHE A 134 -12.28 0.80 -3.12
N ARG A 135 -12.53 1.85 -3.89
CA ARG A 135 -13.35 2.99 -3.42
C ARG A 135 -14.78 2.60 -3.06
N GLN A 136 -15.28 1.49 -3.60
CA GLN A 136 -16.64 1.01 -3.34
C GLN A 136 -16.74 0.04 -2.15
N ILE A 137 -15.64 -0.22 -1.49
CA ILE A 137 -15.62 -1.13 -0.33
C ILE A 137 -15.72 -0.38 0.98
#